data_1d7d8e6b35c7782edb0e16ff5083145a
#
_entry.id   1d7d8e6b35c7782edb0e16ff5083145a
#
_cell.length_a   1.000
_cell.length_b   1.000
_cell.length_c   1.000
_cell.angle_alpha   90.00
_cell.angle_beta   90.00
_cell.angle_gamma   90.00
#
_symmetry.space_group_name_H-M   'P 1'
#
loop_
_entity.id
_entity.type
_entity.pdbx_description
1 polymer ?
#
loop_
_entity_poly.entity_id
_entity_poly.type
_entity_poly.pdbx_seq_one_letter_code
_entity_poly.pdbx_strand_id
1 'polypeptide(L)'
;MSLIPVTILTGFLGSGKTTLLKRILTEAHGQRIAVIENEFGEENIDNEILVNDTQENIIQMNNGCICCSIREDLRETLQVLAEKKRKGELVFDRVVIETTGLADPGPVAQTFFMDEEIAEQYLLDSILTLVDAKHAEAQLNDRQEARRQIGFADQIFISKTDLVAEAEVKALMHRLTSMNPRAPQKAVHFGEVAIADVFDLRGFNLNAKLDIDPDFLKADNHDQGHEGHNHAEGEHCDHPSHTAEHGHHHAHDDDVKSFVFRSDKAFNPAKLEDFLGAIVNIYGPRMLRYKGVLNMEGTERKVIFQGVHQLMGSDLGPAWATSEVKTSKMVFIGIDLPKDIFMQGLEQCLV
;
A
#
# COMPACT_ATOMS: atom_id res chain seq x y z
N MET A 1 -14.42 -19.27 13.48
CA MET A 1 -15.13 -18.49 12.42
C MET A 1 -14.06 -17.97 11.46
N SER A 2 -14.35 -17.79 10.19
CA SER A 2 -13.40 -17.10 9.28
C SER A 2 -13.35 -15.62 9.65
N LEU A 3 -12.15 -15.01 9.62
CA LEU A 3 -11.98 -13.58 9.80
C LEU A 3 -12.74 -12.80 8.71
N ILE A 4 -13.26 -11.65 9.09
CA ILE A 4 -13.97 -10.76 8.16
C ILE A 4 -12.93 -9.92 7.41
N PRO A 5 -12.82 -10.03 6.08
CA PRO A 5 -11.87 -9.22 5.32
C PRO A 5 -12.29 -7.76 5.30
N VAL A 6 -11.29 -6.88 5.42
CA VAL A 6 -11.44 -5.42 5.40
C VAL A 6 -10.59 -4.84 4.30
N THR A 7 -11.18 -4.00 3.47
CA THR A 7 -10.49 -3.22 2.45
C THR A 7 -10.54 -1.73 2.81
N ILE A 8 -9.40 -1.07 2.83
CA ILE A 8 -9.31 0.39 3.03
C ILE A 8 -9.26 1.05 1.66
N LEU A 9 -10.19 1.97 1.40
CA LEU A 9 -10.23 2.81 0.20
C LEU A 9 -9.72 4.20 0.56
N THR A 10 -8.60 4.59 0.00
CA THR A 10 -7.98 5.89 0.22
C THR A 10 -7.64 6.59 -1.10
N GLY A 11 -7.14 7.79 -1.03
CA GLY A 11 -6.78 8.64 -2.16
C GLY A 11 -7.11 10.09 -1.87
N PHE A 12 -6.41 11.02 -2.51
CA PHE A 12 -6.54 12.43 -2.22
C PHE A 12 -7.95 12.98 -2.56
N LEU A 13 -8.23 14.21 -2.13
CA LEU A 13 -9.51 14.88 -2.40
C LEU A 13 -9.82 14.90 -3.90
N GLY A 14 -11.05 14.54 -4.25
CA GLY A 14 -11.53 14.54 -5.64
C GLY A 14 -10.99 13.40 -6.52
N SER A 15 -10.25 12.42 -5.99
CA SER A 15 -9.68 11.32 -6.78
C SER A 15 -10.71 10.32 -7.30
N GLY A 16 -11.96 10.36 -6.81
CA GLY A 16 -13.05 9.48 -7.27
C GLY A 16 -13.33 8.29 -6.36
N LYS A 17 -12.93 8.33 -5.08
CA LYS A 17 -13.16 7.25 -4.09
C LYS A 17 -14.64 6.86 -4.00
N THR A 18 -15.50 7.82 -3.74
CA THR A 18 -16.95 7.59 -3.63
C THR A 18 -17.55 7.05 -4.94
N THR A 19 -17.03 7.47 -6.11
CA THR A 19 -17.45 6.92 -7.40
C THR A 19 -17.08 5.45 -7.52
N LEU A 20 -15.85 5.08 -7.16
CA LEU A 20 -15.42 3.69 -7.14
C LEU A 20 -16.22 2.87 -6.14
N LEU A 21 -16.43 3.39 -4.93
CA LEU A 21 -17.22 2.72 -3.90
C LEU A 21 -18.65 2.44 -4.38
N LYS A 22 -19.34 3.44 -4.93
CA LYS A 22 -20.68 3.25 -5.52
C LYS A 22 -20.69 2.17 -6.60
N ARG A 23 -19.67 2.14 -7.45
CA ARG A 23 -19.54 1.11 -8.49
C ARG A 23 -19.37 -0.28 -7.90
N ILE A 24 -18.48 -0.43 -6.93
CA ILE A 24 -18.27 -1.69 -6.22
C ILE A 24 -19.59 -2.17 -5.60
N LEU A 25 -20.33 -1.31 -4.94
CA LEU A 25 -21.59 -1.65 -4.27
C LEU A 25 -22.70 -2.03 -5.26
N THR A 26 -22.70 -1.50 -6.48
CA THR A 26 -23.74 -1.76 -7.48
C THR A 26 -23.44 -2.95 -8.40
N GLU A 27 -22.19 -3.43 -8.43
CA GLU A 27 -21.85 -4.58 -9.24
C GLU A 27 -22.32 -5.90 -8.60
N ALA A 28 -22.78 -6.84 -9.44
CA ALA A 28 -23.25 -8.14 -9.00
C ALA A 28 -22.09 -9.09 -8.70
N HIS A 29 -21.45 -8.94 -7.55
CA HIS A 29 -20.33 -9.80 -7.10
C HIS A 29 -20.72 -10.85 -6.05
N GLY A 30 -21.98 -10.84 -5.59
CA GLY A 30 -22.51 -11.81 -4.65
C GLY A 30 -22.01 -11.69 -3.20
N GLN A 31 -21.25 -10.65 -2.87
CA GLN A 31 -20.81 -10.34 -1.51
C GLN A 31 -21.64 -9.20 -0.92
N ARG A 32 -21.96 -9.30 0.36
CA ARG A 32 -22.61 -8.23 1.12
C ARG A 32 -21.54 -7.42 1.82
N ILE A 33 -21.53 -6.12 1.58
CA ILE A 33 -20.48 -5.22 2.03
C ILE A 33 -21.04 -4.27 3.09
N ALA A 34 -20.40 -4.23 4.25
CA ALA A 34 -20.61 -3.16 5.21
C ALA A 34 -19.62 -2.03 4.89
N VAL A 35 -20.09 -0.81 4.80
CA VAL A 35 -19.27 0.37 4.50
C VAL A 35 -19.13 1.23 5.74
N ILE A 36 -17.92 1.65 6.03
CA ILE A 36 -17.59 2.66 7.03
C ILE A 36 -17.03 3.87 6.26
N GLU A 37 -17.76 4.96 6.26
CA GLU A 37 -17.31 6.23 5.68
C GLU A 37 -16.83 7.14 6.80
N ASN A 38 -15.64 7.70 6.63
CA ASN A 38 -15.06 8.64 7.58
C ASN A 38 -14.95 10.01 6.89
N GLU A 39 -15.99 10.83 7.02
CA GLU A 39 -16.02 12.19 6.45
C GLU A 39 -15.81 13.27 7.50
N PHE A 40 -15.03 14.30 7.10
CA PHE A 40 -14.90 15.56 7.83
C PHE A 40 -15.93 16.56 7.28
N GLY A 41 -17.01 16.84 8.00
CA GLY A 41 -17.94 17.90 7.61
C GLY A 41 -19.18 17.95 8.48
N GLU A 42 -19.67 19.17 8.75
CA GLU A 42 -20.88 19.42 9.53
C GLU A 42 -22.19 19.10 8.79
N GLU A 43 -22.13 18.80 7.45
CA GLU A 43 -23.29 18.43 6.67
C GLU A 43 -22.99 17.26 5.74
N ASN A 44 -23.69 16.16 5.96
CA ASN A 44 -23.65 14.96 5.13
C ASN A 44 -24.44 15.19 3.82
N ILE A 45 -23.83 15.80 2.82
CA ILE A 45 -24.50 16.05 1.50
C ILE A 45 -24.62 14.75 0.71
N ASP A 46 -23.72 13.76 0.92
CA ASP A 46 -23.73 12.51 0.17
C ASP A 46 -24.57 11.39 0.81
N ASN A 47 -25.03 11.55 2.05
CA ASN A 47 -25.85 10.57 2.77
C ASN A 47 -27.18 10.23 2.10
N GLU A 48 -27.81 11.19 1.46
CA GLU A 48 -29.12 10.96 0.80
C GLU A 48 -28.99 10.15 -0.51
N ILE A 49 -27.81 10.09 -1.10
CA ILE A 49 -27.59 9.46 -2.41
C ILE A 49 -27.29 7.96 -2.29
N LEU A 50 -26.67 7.53 -1.19
CA LEU A 50 -26.26 6.12 -0.99
C LEU A 50 -27.35 5.23 -0.39
N VAL A 51 -28.36 5.82 0.26
CA VAL A 51 -29.39 5.08 1.03
C VAL A 51 -30.52 4.52 0.14
N ASN A 52 -30.72 4.98 -1.09
CA ASN A 52 -31.98 4.77 -1.79
C ASN A 52 -32.03 3.59 -2.78
N ASP A 53 -30.93 2.90 -3.13
CA ASP A 53 -30.98 1.92 -4.24
C ASP A 53 -30.38 0.53 -3.97
N THR A 54 -29.77 0.27 -2.81
CA THR A 54 -29.20 -1.06 -2.52
C THR A 54 -29.72 -1.62 -1.20
N GLN A 55 -29.99 -2.93 -1.17
CA GLN A 55 -30.33 -3.68 0.06
C GLN A 55 -29.10 -3.86 0.97
N GLU A 56 -28.12 -2.97 0.91
CA GLU A 56 -26.84 -3.07 1.60
C GLU A 56 -26.88 -2.27 2.89
N ASN A 57 -26.32 -2.82 3.95
CA ASN A 57 -26.23 -2.15 5.25
C ASN A 57 -25.06 -1.17 5.22
N ILE A 58 -25.31 0.08 4.90
CA ILE A 58 -24.34 1.17 4.98
C ILE A 58 -24.39 1.70 6.40
N ILE A 59 -23.26 1.62 7.10
CA ILE A 59 -23.12 2.15 8.47
C ILE A 59 -22.19 3.36 8.37
N GLN A 60 -22.77 4.53 8.61
CA GLN A 60 -22.05 5.78 8.62
C GLN A 60 -21.60 6.13 10.03
N MET A 61 -20.34 6.50 10.17
CA MET A 61 -19.82 7.08 11.39
C MET A 61 -19.95 8.61 11.35
N ASN A 62 -20.86 9.13 12.19
CA ASN A 62 -21.00 10.56 12.42
C ASN A 62 -20.12 10.99 13.60
N ASN A 63 -18.81 11.02 13.43
CA ASN A 63 -17.92 11.46 14.51
C ASN A 63 -17.18 12.74 14.11
N GLY A 64 -17.73 13.85 14.55
CA GLY A 64 -17.10 15.15 14.43
C GLY A 64 -16.10 15.38 15.56
N CYS A 65 -14.89 14.82 15.51
CA CYS A 65 -13.74 15.37 16.24
C CYS A 65 -12.40 14.83 15.75
N ILE A 66 -11.50 15.76 15.59
CA ILE A 66 -10.21 15.76 14.93
C ILE A 66 -9.14 15.05 15.78
N CYS A 67 -8.29 14.30 15.11
CA CYS A 67 -6.89 13.97 15.41
C CYS A 67 -6.50 12.90 16.43
N CYS A 68 -7.25 12.64 17.49
CA CYS A 68 -6.88 11.60 18.48
C CYS A 68 -7.89 10.43 18.57
N SER A 69 -9.11 10.62 18.10
CA SER A 69 -10.23 9.70 18.27
C SER A 69 -10.46 8.73 17.10
N ILE A 70 -9.87 8.95 15.93
CA ILE A 70 -10.14 8.14 14.71
C ILE A 70 -9.95 6.63 14.97
N ARG A 71 -8.95 6.25 15.77
CA ARG A 71 -8.67 4.84 16.07
C ARG A 71 -9.68 4.25 17.06
N GLU A 72 -10.05 5.01 18.08
CA GLU A 72 -11.03 4.57 19.09
C GLU A 72 -12.41 4.46 18.47
N ASP A 73 -12.85 5.46 17.71
CA ASP A 73 -14.12 5.48 17.01
C ASP A 73 -14.26 4.34 16.00
N LEU A 74 -13.18 4.10 15.21
CA LEU A 74 -13.14 2.97 14.28
C LEU A 74 -13.19 1.63 15.02
N ARG A 75 -12.46 1.48 16.11
CA ARG A 75 -12.47 0.29 16.95
C ARG A 75 -13.87 0.00 17.46
N GLU A 76 -14.53 0.99 18.08
CA GLU A 76 -15.89 0.85 18.58
C GLU A 76 -16.87 0.46 17.47
N THR A 77 -16.78 1.08 16.32
CA THR A 77 -17.64 0.75 15.17
C THR A 77 -17.43 -0.69 14.71
N LEU A 78 -16.18 -1.13 14.56
CA LEU A 78 -15.87 -2.50 14.17
C LEU A 78 -16.38 -3.51 15.21
N GLN A 79 -16.26 -3.21 16.52
CA GLN A 79 -16.79 -4.06 17.58
C GLN A 79 -18.33 -4.16 17.51
N VAL A 80 -19.03 -3.03 17.31
CA VAL A 80 -20.49 -3.00 17.13
C VAL A 80 -20.93 -3.81 15.91
N LEU A 81 -20.20 -3.68 14.78
CA LEU A 81 -20.46 -4.45 13.56
C LEU A 81 -20.32 -5.96 13.81
N ALA A 82 -19.25 -6.37 14.46
CA ALA A 82 -19.00 -7.77 14.78
C ALA A 82 -20.08 -8.33 15.72
N GLU A 83 -20.48 -7.55 16.74
CA GLU A 83 -21.52 -7.96 17.67
C GLU A 83 -22.87 -8.13 16.97
N LYS A 84 -23.29 -7.17 16.14
CA LYS A 84 -24.53 -7.24 15.36
C LYS A 84 -24.52 -8.41 14.36
N LYS A 85 -23.38 -8.67 13.73
CA LYS A 85 -23.21 -9.85 12.86
C LYS A 85 -23.35 -11.15 13.66
N ARG A 86 -22.74 -11.24 14.83
CA ARG A 86 -22.81 -12.42 15.71
C ARG A 86 -24.24 -12.68 16.20
N LYS A 87 -25.02 -11.61 16.48
CA LYS A 87 -26.43 -11.69 16.86
C LYS A 87 -27.36 -11.99 15.68
N GLY A 88 -26.88 -11.96 14.45
CA GLY A 88 -27.69 -12.10 13.24
C GLY A 88 -28.52 -10.87 12.87
N GLU A 89 -28.28 -9.72 13.54
CA GLU A 89 -28.94 -8.46 13.25
C GLU A 89 -28.44 -7.82 11.96
N LEU A 90 -27.16 -8.06 11.63
CA LEU A 90 -26.54 -7.64 10.37
C LEU A 90 -25.92 -8.83 9.66
N VAL A 91 -26.00 -8.83 8.33
CA VAL A 91 -25.47 -9.88 7.50
C VAL A 91 -24.57 -9.26 6.44
N PHE A 92 -23.26 -9.42 6.59
CA PHE A 92 -22.26 -8.96 5.65
C PHE A 92 -21.08 -9.92 5.59
N ASP A 93 -20.36 -9.89 4.48
CA ASP A 93 -19.25 -10.80 4.21
C ASP A 93 -17.90 -10.08 4.30
N ARG A 94 -17.90 -8.77 4.07
CA ARG A 94 -16.71 -7.90 3.99
C ARG A 94 -17.03 -6.51 4.55
N VAL A 95 -15.98 -5.79 4.97
CA VAL A 95 -16.04 -4.37 5.32
C VAL A 95 -15.19 -3.57 4.34
N VAL A 96 -15.70 -2.44 3.87
CA VAL A 96 -14.93 -1.41 3.15
C VAL A 96 -14.90 -0.14 3.99
N ILE A 97 -13.72 0.41 4.20
CA ILE A 97 -13.52 1.66 4.94
C ILE A 97 -13.07 2.72 3.95
N GLU A 98 -13.91 3.70 3.67
CA GLU A 98 -13.50 4.89 2.90
C GLU A 98 -12.90 5.92 3.83
N THR A 99 -11.64 6.31 3.59
CA THR A 99 -10.97 7.37 4.35
C THR A 99 -11.20 8.73 3.71
N THR A 100 -11.09 9.79 4.51
CA THR A 100 -11.09 11.16 3.96
C THR A 100 -9.89 11.35 3.01
N GLY A 101 -10.02 12.30 2.09
CA GLY A 101 -8.96 12.59 1.11
C GLY A 101 -7.65 13.11 1.71
N LEU A 102 -7.64 13.56 2.96
CA LEU A 102 -6.46 14.03 3.69
C LEU A 102 -5.96 13.00 4.72
N ALA A 103 -6.59 11.85 4.83
CA ALA A 103 -6.20 10.86 5.82
C ALA A 103 -4.88 10.15 5.44
N ASP A 104 -4.04 9.93 6.46
CA ASP A 104 -2.98 8.94 6.43
C ASP A 104 -3.61 7.57 6.71
N PRO A 105 -3.53 6.59 5.81
CA PRO A 105 -4.13 5.27 6.03
C PRO A 105 -3.39 4.43 7.08
N GLY A 106 -2.18 4.82 7.48
CA GLY A 106 -1.35 4.10 8.43
C GLY A 106 -2.02 3.83 9.77
N PRO A 107 -2.55 4.85 10.48
CA PRO A 107 -3.28 4.66 11.74
C PRO A 107 -4.49 3.75 11.62
N VAL A 108 -5.24 3.83 10.51
CA VAL A 108 -6.38 2.94 10.22
C VAL A 108 -5.91 1.50 10.06
N ALA A 109 -4.85 1.28 9.27
CA ALA A 109 -4.28 -0.05 9.09
C ALA A 109 -3.75 -0.65 10.40
N GLN A 110 -3.10 0.16 11.24
CA GLN A 110 -2.56 -0.28 12.54
C GLN A 110 -3.63 -0.82 13.49
N THR A 111 -4.88 -0.33 13.43
CA THR A 111 -5.98 -0.82 14.27
C THR A 111 -6.16 -2.33 14.15
N PHE A 112 -5.98 -2.89 12.95
CA PHE A 112 -6.15 -4.32 12.68
C PHE A 112 -5.00 -5.19 13.22
N PHE A 113 -3.91 -4.61 13.67
CA PHE A 113 -2.73 -5.35 14.17
C PHE A 113 -2.49 -5.12 15.66
N MET A 114 -2.89 -3.96 16.20
CA MET A 114 -2.59 -3.57 17.57
C MET A 114 -3.72 -3.89 18.57
N ASP A 115 -4.92 -4.08 18.07
CA ASP A 115 -6.09 -4.40 18.89
C ASP A 115 -6.39 -5.90 18.77
N GLU A 116 -6.20 -6.64 19.87
CA GLU A 116 -6.42 -8.09 19.91
C GLU A 116 -7.86 -8.47 19.56
N GLU A 117 -8.85 -7.72 20.06
CA GLU A 117 -10.27 -8.00 19.79
C GLU A 117 -10.62 -7.79 18.32
N ILE A 118 -10.02 -6.78 17.68
CA ILE A 118 -10.21 -6.54 16.24
C ILE A 118 -9.47 -7.60 15.42
N ALA A 119 -8.23 -7.94 15.77
CA ALA A 119 -7.44 -8.95 15.06
C ALA A 119 -8.05 -10.37 15.12
N GLU A 120 -8.82 -10.68 16.17
CA GLU A 120 -9.56 -11.95 16.29
C GLU A 120 -10.78 -12.05 15.37
N GLN A 121 -11.30 -10.92 14.90
CA GLN A 121 -12.57 -10.86 14.16
C GLN A 121 -12.38 -10.41 12.71
N TYR A 122 -11.38 -9.57 12.45
CA TYR A 122 -11.14 -8.92 11.17
C TYR A 122 -9.75 -9.23 10.62
N LEU A 123 -9.63 -9.24 9.31
CA LEU A 123 -8.37 -9.33 8.58
C LEU A 123 -8.26 -8.16 7.61
N LEU A 124 -7.25 -7.31 7.77
CA LEU A 124 -6.96 -6.30 6.76
C LEU A 124 -6.52 -7.01 5.47
N ASP A 125 -7.35 -6.92 4.44
CA ASP A 125 -7.09 -7.52 3.13
C ASP A 125 -6.15 -6.64 2.31
N SER A 126 -6.52 -5.36 2.13
CA SER A 126 -5.75 -4.46 1.25
C SER A 126 -6.05 -2.99 1.49
N ILE A 127 -5.13 -2.15 1.00
CA ILE A 127 -5.31 -0.70 0.85
C ILE A 127 -5.35 -0.37 -0.64
N LEU A 128 -6.47 0.16 -1.09
CA LEU A 128 -6.68 0.64 -2.44
C LEU A 128 -6.51 2.16 -2.47
N THR A 129 -5.66 2.66 -3.33
CA THR A 129 -5.40 4.10 -3.45
C THR A 129 -5.84 4.62 -4.81
N LEU A 130 -6.70 5.64 -4.81
CA LEU A 130 -7.08 6.35 -6.03
C LEU A 130 -6.23 7.59 -6.23
N VAL A 131 -5.75 7.77 -7.46
CA VAL A 131 -4.94 8.90 -7.91
C VAL A 131 -5.64 9.59 -9.06
N ASP A 132 -5.89 10.88 -8.95
CA ASP A 132 -6.45 11.72 -10.01
C ASP A 132 -5.33 12.12 -10.97
N ALA A 133 -5.30 11.56 -12.19
CA ALA A 133 -4.24 11.82 -13.16
C ALA A 133 -4.05 13.31 -13.46
N LYS A 134 -5.14 14.09 -13.48
CA LYS A 134 -5.09 15.51 -13.81
C LYS A 134 -4.43 16.37 -12.72
N HIS A 135 -4.59 15.99 -11.45
CA HIS A 135 -4.12 16.80 -10.33
C HIS A 135 -2.97 16.13 -9.56
N ALA A 136 -2.61 14.91 -9.93
CA ALA A 136 -1.63 14.09 -9.21
C ALA A 136 -0.28 14.79 -9.05
N GLU A 137 0.23 15.46 -10.09
CA GLU A 137 1.55 16.08 -10.02
C GLU A 137 1.59 17.17 -8.93
N ALA A 138 0.63 18.08 -8.92
CA ALA A 138 0.55 19.11 -7.88
C ALA A 138 0.31 18.50 -6.49
N GLN A 139 -0.57 17.52 -6.38
CA GLN A 139 -0.86 16.85 -5.11
C GLN A 139 0.36 16.12 -4.56
N LEU A 140 1.10 15.40 -5.40
CA LEU A 140 2.31 14.69 -4.97
C LEU A 140 3.46 15.65 -4.65
N ASN A 141 3.55 16.81 -5.29
CA ASN A 141 4.56 17.82 -4.97
C ASN A 141 4.26 18.49 -3.63
N ASP A 142 3.02 18.88 -3.40
CA ASP A 142 2.65 19.78 -2.31
C ASP A 142 2.14 19.08 -1.06
N ARG A 143 1.73 17.80 -1.14
CA ARG A 143 1.00 17.10 -0.09
C ARG A 143 1.65 15.79 0.32
N GLN A 144 2.12 15.75 1.55
CA GLN A 144 2.71 14.56 2.16
C GLN A 144 1.68 13.43 2.30
N GLU A 145 0.41 13.77 2.57
CA GLU A 145 -0.67 12.80 2.69
C GLU A 145 -0.85 12.02 1.38
N ALA A 146 -0.82 12.71 0.23
CA ALA A 146 -0.92 12.05 -1.08
C ALA A 146 0.24 11.05 -1.29
N ARG A 147 1.47 11.42 -0.95
CA ARG A 147 2.64 10.54 -1.05
C ARG A 147 2.54 9.34 -0.10
N ARG A 148 2.08 9.55 1.14
CA ARG A 148 1.86 8.47 2.11
C ARG A 148 0.80 7.48 1.63
N GLN A 149 -0.32 7.97 1.08
CA GLN A 149 -1.36 7.11 0.52
C GLN A 149 -0.80 6.18 -0.57
N ILE A 150 0.11 6.67 -1.42
CA ILE A 150 0.81 5.84 -2.41
C ILE A 150 1.71 4.81 -1.72
N GLY A 151 2.48 5.22 -0.71
CA GLY A 151 3.41 4.35 0.01
C GLY A 151 2.70 3.16 0.69
N PHE A 152 1.47 3.33 1.13
CA PHE A 152 0.67 2.28 1.76
C PHE A 152 -0.09 1.38 0.79
N ALA A 153 -0.26 1.79 -0.46
CA ALA A 153 -1.11 1.11 -1.42
C ALA A 153 -0.70 -0.35 -1.69
N ASP A 154 -1.70 -1.22 -1.78
CA ASP A 154 -1.59 -2.57 -2.35
C ASP A 154 -1.97 -2.58 -3.82
N GLN A 155 -2.90 -1.69 -4.21
CA GLN A 155 -3.34 -1.45 -5.57
C GLN A 155 -3.53 0.05 -5.77
N ILE A 156 -3.08 0.56 -6.90
CA ILE A 156 -3.29 1.96 -7.30
C ILE A 156 -4.21 2.01 -8.50
N PHE A 157 -5.29 2.77 -8.37
CA PHE A 157 -6.18 3.09 -9.47
C PHE A 157 -5.96 4.53 -9.91
N ILE A 158 -5.70 4.74 -11.20
CA ILE A 158 -5.46 6.07 -11.79
C ILE A 158 -6.74 6.49 -12.50
N SER A 159 -7.45 7.44 -11.92
CA SER A 159 -8.68 8.00 -12.46
C SER A 159 -8.43 9.19 -13.39
N LYS A 160 -9.42 9.57 -14.18
CA LYS A 160 -9.41 10.77 -15.04
C LYS A 160 -8.25 10.81 -16.04
N THR A 161 -7.80 9.66 -16.50
CA THR A 161 -6.75 9.53 -17.51
C THR A 161 -7.16 10.09 -18.86
N ASP A 162 -8.47 10.22 -19.10
CA ASP A 162 -9.07 10.86 -20.27
C ASP A 162 -8.90 12.40 -20.29
N LEU A 163 -8.53 13.00 -19.15
CA LEU A 163 -8.36 14.45 -19.02
C LEU A 163 -6.91 14.93 -19.19
N VAL A 164 -5.99 14.02 -19.47
CA VAL A 164 -4.54 14.30 -19.62
C VAL A 164 -3.96 13.57 -20.82
N ALA A 165 -2.81 14.02 -21.31
CA ALA A 165 -2.13 13.34 -22.41
C ALA A 165 -1.57 11.98 -21.97
N GLU A 166 -1.48 11.02 -22.90
CA GLU A 166 -0.95 9.68 -22.61
C GLU A 166 0.49 9.72 -22.07
N ALA A 167 1.30 10.68 -22.52
CA ALA A 167 2.65 10.88 -22.03
C ALA A 167 2.67 11.27 -20.54
N GLU A 168 1.72 12.11 -20.11
CA GLU A 168 1.58 12.52 -18.70
C GLU A 168 1.14 11.34 -17.83
N VAL A 169 0.22 10.49 -18.32
CA VAL A 169 -0.17 9.26 -17.63
C VAL A 169 1.04 8.35 -17.44
N LYS A 170 1.87 8.15 -18.47
CA LYS A 170 3.09 7.31 -18.41
C LYS A 170 4.10 7.89 -17.42
N ALA A 171 4.33 9.21 -17.43
CA ALA A 171 5.21 9.87 -16.48
C ALA A 171 4.72 9.72 -15.03
N LEU A 172 3.41 9.89 -14.81
CA LEU A 172 2.79 9.65 -13.50
C LEU A 172 2.99 8.20 -13.05
N MET A 173 2.68 7.23 -13.90
CA MET A 173 2.87 5.80 -13.58
C MET A 173 4.31 5.49 -13.19
N HIS A 174 5.27 6.06 -13.91
CA HIS A 174 6.69 5.89 -13.57
C HIS A 174 7.02 6.49 -12.19
N ARG A 175 6.54 7.69 -11.88
CA ARG A 175 6.70 8.31 -10.57
C ARG A 175 6.09 7.48 -9.45
N LEU A 176 4.87 6.99 -9.63
CA LEU A 176 4.21 6.12 -8.66
C LEU A 176 4.97 4.81 -8.43
N THR A 177 5.55 4.22 -9.49
CA THR A 177 6.39 3.01 -9.39
C THR A 177 7.66 3.28 -8.58
N SER A 178 8.29 4.45 -8.71
CA SER A 178 9.48 4.78 -7.92
C SER A 178 9.17 4.93 -6.43
N MET A 179 7.97 5.40 -6.09
CA MET A 179 7.49 5.51 -4.71
C MET A 179 7.06 4.16 -4.14
N ASN A 180 6.29 3.38 -4.89
CA ASN A 180 5.78 2.08 -4.47
C ASN A 180 5.79 1.08 -5.64
N PRO A 181 6.91 0.35 -5.84
CA PRO A 181 7.06 -0.61 -6.94
C PRO A 181 6.20 -1.87 -6.78
N ARG A 182 5.55 -2.03 -5.62
CA ARG A 182 4.77 -3.22 -5.28
C ARG A 182 3.30 -3.10 -5.62
N ALA A 183 2.77 -1.89 -5.66
CA ALA A 183 1.37 -1.69 -5.95
C ALA A 183 1.15 -1.71 -7.48
N PRO A 184 0.45 -2.72 -8.02
CA PRO A 184 0.03 -2.69 -9.41
C PRO A 184 -0.76 -1.41 -9.70
N GLN A 185 -0.62 -0.90 -10.91
CA GLN A 185 -1.28 0.34 -11.33
C GLN A 185 -2.27 0.04 -12.45
N LYS A 186 -3.49 0.55 -12.33
CA LYS A 186 -4.53 0.40 -13.35
C LYS A 186 -5.23 1.72 -13.60
N ALA A 187 -5.35 2.09 -14.88
CA ALA A 187 -6.22 3.19 -15.27
C ALA A 187 -7.68 2.76 -15.08
N VAL A 188 -8.49 3.66 -14.52
CA VAL A 188 -9.91 3.42 -14.27
C VAL A 188 -10.74 4.58 -14.83
N HIS A 189 -11.86 4.24 -15.46
CA HIS A 189 -12.79 5.23 -16.01
C HIS A 189 -14.11 5.13 -15.25
N PHE A 190 -14.55 6.23 -14.64
CA PHE A 190 -15.76 6.29 -13.80
C PHE A 190 -15.90 5.13 -12.79
N GLY A 191 -14.78 4.68 -12.20
CA GLY A 191 -14.77 3.61 -11.20
C GLY A 191 -14.97 2.19 -11.78
N GLU A 192 -14.89 2.00 -13.09
CA GLU A 192 -14.97 0.69 -13.72
C GLU A 192 -13.70 -0.12 -13.45
N VAL A 193 -13.82 -1.11 -12.58
CA VAL A 193 -12.75 -2.02 -12.17
C VAL A 193 -13.26 -3.45 -12.14
N ALA A 194 -12.39 -4.41 -12.38
CA ALA A 194 -12.74 -5.80 -12.08
C ALA A 194 -12.74 -6.03 -10.56
N ILE A 195 -13.74 -6.73 -10.05
CA ILE A 195 -13.83 -7.04 -8.61
C ILE A 195 -12.60 -7.77 -8.08
N ALA A 196 -11.96 -8.61 -8.90
CA ALA A 196 -10.70 -9.27 -8.56
C ALA A 196 -9.51 -8.31 -8.34
N ASP A 197 -9.62 -7.06 -8.81
CA ASP A 197 -8.62 -6.02 -8.59
C ASP A 197 -8.87 -5.21 -7.31
N VAL A 198 -10.00 -5.46 -6.66
CA VAL A 198 -10.46 -4.74 -5.47
C VAL A 198 -10.41 -5.60 -4.23
N PHE A 199 -10.81 -6.87 -4.36
CA PHE A 199 -10.98 -7.77 -3.23
C PHE A 199 -10.03 -8.95 -3.28
N ASP A 200 -9.76 -9.51 -2.10
CA ASP A 200 -8.93 -10.70 -1.90
C ASP A 200 -7.48 -10.53 -2.40
N LEU A 201 -7.00 -9.28 -2.37
CA LEU A 201 -5.63 -8.93 -2.77
C LEU A 201 -4.58 -9.44 -1.78
N ARG A 202 -5.03 -9.78 -0.55
CA ARG A 202 -4.19 -10.36 0.50
C ARG A 202 -2.91 -9.57 0.80
N GLY A 203 -3.00 -8.26 0.66
CA GLY A 203 -1.87 -7.35 0.83
C GLY A 203 -1.23 -7.42 2.21
N PHE A 204 -2.02 -7.72 3.25
CA PHE A 204 -1.62 -7.77 4.67
C PHE A 204 -1.79 -9.15 5.31
N ASN A 205 -1.77 -10.22 4.56
CA ASN A 205 -1.90 -11.55 5.15
C ASN A 205 -0.62 -11.93 5.90
N LEU A 206 -0.65 -11.87 7.23
CA LEU A 206 0.42 -12.34 8.11
C LEU A 206 0.44 -13.87 8.24
N ASN A 207 -0.70 -14.55 7.98
CA ASN A 207 -0.80 -15.99 8.02
C ASN A 207 -0.35 -16.60 6.68
N ALA A 208 0.93 -16.88 6.60
CA ALA A 208 1.65 -17.31 5.42
C ALA A 208 1.24 -18.64 4.80
N LYS A 209 0.08 -19.19 5.10
CA LYS A 209 -0.42 -20.37 4.38
C LYS A 209 -0.86 -20.09 2.94
N LEU A 210 -0.83 -18.81 2.56
CA LEU A 210 -1.43 -18.35 1.32
C LEU A 210 -0.37 -17.77 0.39
N ASP A 211 -0.50 -18.16 -0.83
CA ASP A 211 0.26 -17.87 -2.02
C ASP A 211 1.16 -16.62 -1.95
N ILE A 212 2.46 -16.87 -1.87
CA ILE A 212 3.46 -15.86 -2.21
C ILE A 212 3.14 -15.45 -3.63
N ASP A 213 2.94 -14.15 -3.87
CA ASP A 213 2.83 -13.62 -5.22
C ASP A 213 3.99 -14.21 -6.06
N PRO A 214 3.71 -15.07 -7.05
CA PRO A 214 4.75 -15.74 -7.83
C PRO A 214 5.67 -14.75 -8.53
N ASP A 215 5.17 -13.53 -8.77
CA ASP A 215 5.91 -12.47 -9.44
C ASP A 215 6.76 -11.64 -8.47
N PHE A 216 6.55 -11.77 -7.15
CA PHE A 216 7.33 -11.07 -6.14
C PHE A 216 8.84 -11.39 -6.22
N LEU A 217 9.20 -12.63 -6.53
CA LEU A 217 10.59 -13.07 -6.64
C LEU A 217 11.20 -12.86 -8.03
N LYS A 218 10.37 -12.58 -9.05
CA LYS A 218 10.90 -12.31 -10.40
C LYS A 218 11.74 -11.04 -10.40
N ALA A 219 12.77 -11.04 -11.25
CA ALA A 219 13.60 -9.86 -11.43
C ALA A 219 12.76 -8.73 -12.01
N ASP A 220 12.75 -7.57 -11.35
CA ASP A 220 12.16 -6.36 -11.90
C ASP A 220 13.04 -5.93 -13.08
N ASN A 221 12.50 -5.91 -14.31
CA ASN A 221 13.21 -5.45 -15.51
C ASN A 221 13.56 -3.95 -15.48
N HIS A 222 13.36 -3.27 -14.34
CA HIS A 222 13.59 -1.84 -14.16
C HIS A 222 14.93 -1.49 -13.48
N ASP A 223 15.77 -2.49 -13.16
CA ASP A 223 17.05 -2.24 -12.48
C ASP A 223 18.21 -1.93 -13.46
N GLN A 224 17.91 -1.48 -14.69
CA GLN A 224 18.91 -0.98 -15.63
C GLN A 224 18.88 0.55 -15.66
N GLY A 225 19.80 1.15 -14.89
CA GLY A 225 20.28 2.48 -15.22
C GLY A 225 20.37 3.52 -14.12
N HIS A 226 21.23 3.32 -13.15
CA HIS A 226 22.00 4.41 -12.54
C HIS A 226 23.39 3.90 -12.15
N GLU A 227 24.18 3.51 -13.15
CA GLU A 227 25.63 3.52 -12.98
C GLU A 227 26.07 4.98 -12.95
N GLY A 228 26.68 5.36 -11.85
CA GLY A 228 27.22 6.69 -11.64
C GLY A 228 28.26 7.05 -12.71
N HIS A 229 27.98 8.04 -13.51
CA HIS A 229 29.00 8.68 -14.32
C HIS A 229 29.90 9.50 -13.41
N ASN A 230 31.09 8.96 -13.10
CA ASN A 230 32.21 9.72 -12.61
C ASN A 230 32.66 10.67 -13.73
N HIS A 231 32.35 11.95 -13.59
CA HIS A 231 32.96 12.98 -14.40
C HIS A 231 34.36 13.27 -13.85
N ALA A 232 35.38 12.77 -14.56
CA ALA A 232 36.72 13.30 -14.42
C ALA A 232 36.75 14.70 -15.05
N GLU A 233 37.33 15.64 -14.33
CA GLU A 233 37.51 17.04 -14.76
C GLU A 233 38.41 17.13 -16.04
N GLY A 234 37.94 17.98 -16.97
CA GLY A 234 38.78 18.61 -17.97
C GLY A 234 38.75 18.02 -19.37
N GLU A 235 37.91 18.65 -20.24
CA GLU A 235 38.35 19.07 -21.59
C GLU A 235 37.25 19.92 -22.26
N HIS A 236 37.62 21.16 -22.58
CA HIS A 236 36.83 22.09 -23.40
C HIS A 236 36.76 21.56 -24.84
N CYS A 237 35.55 21.35 -25.38
CA CYS A 237 35.33 21.28 -26.81
C CYS A 237 34.16 22.18 -27.21
N ASP A 238 34.50 23.27 -27.92
CA ASP A 238 33.56 24.11 -28.66
C ASP A 238 32.97 23.34 -29.84
N HIS A 239 31.64 23.23 -29.91
CA HIS A 239 30.93 22.99 -31.17
C HIS A 239 29.55 23.68 -31.15
N PRO A 240 29.09 24.18 -32.32
CA PRO A 240 27.93 25.09 -32.39
C PRO A 240 26.58 24.36 -32.50
N SER A 241 25.61 24.98 -31.86
CA SER A 241 24.17 24.99 -32.09
C SER A 241 23.51 23.80 -32.82
N HIS A 242 22.85 22.93 -32.05
CA HIS A 242 21.62 22.31 -32.49
C HIS A 242 20.55 22.47 -31.39
N THR A 243 19.51 23.21 -31.74
CA THR A 243 18.26 23.31 -30.97
C THR A 243 17.55 21.95 -31.01
N ALA A 244 17.74 21.16 -29.94
CA ALA A 244 16.88 20.03 -29.62
C ALA A 244 16.28 20.33 -28.25
N GLU A 245 14.96 20.39 -28.16
CA GLU A 245 14.22 20.47 -26.93
C GLU A 245 14.55 19.25 -26.08
N HIS A 246 15.51 19.39 -25.19
CA HIS A 246 15.74 18.42 -24.13
C HIS A 246 14.65 18.67 -23.08
N GLY A 247 13.64 17.80 -23.09
CA GLY A 247 12.72 17.68 -21.96
C GLY A 247 13.55 17.44 -20.71
N HIS A 248 13.64 18.43 -19.86
CA HIS A 248 14.22 18.30 -18.52
C HIS A 248 13.36 17.31 -17.75
N HIS A 249 13.83 16.07 -17.62
CA HIS A 249 13.32 15.17 -16.60
C HIS A 249 13.70 15.79 -15.24
N HIS A 250 12.79 16.56 -14.67
CA HIS A 250 12.89 16.94 -13.28
C HIS A 250 12.82 15.65 -12.45
N ALA A 251 13.92 15.26 -11.85
CA ALA A 251 13.91 14.23 -10.84
C ALA A 251 13.07 14.78 -9.68
N HIS A 252 11.85 14.28 -9.52
CA HIS A 252 11.00 14.63 -8.39
C HIS A 252 11.68 14.11 -7.12
N ASP A 253 11.99 15.00 -6.19
CA ASP A 253 12.55 14.63 -4.89
C ASP A 253 11.42 14.27 -3.91
N ASP A 254 10.73 13.16 -4.21
CA ASP A 254 9.70 12.63 -3.33
C ASP A 254 10.34 12.11 -2.03
N ASP A 255 9.78 12.51 -0.88
CA ASP A 255 10.21 12.04 0.43
C ASP A 255 9.81 10.57 0.68
N VAL A 256 8.74 10.10 0.04
CA VAL A 256 8.37 8.66 0.01
C VAL A 256 9.12 7.98 -1.12
N LYS A 257 10.01 7.08 -0.74
CA LYS A 257 10.86 6.30 -1.65
C LYS A 257 10.83 4.84 -1.27
N SER A 258 11.24 4.01 -2.21
CA SER A 258 11.40 2.58 -1.98
C SER A 258 12.78 2.11 -2.39
N PHE A 259 13.20 1.00 -1.80
CA PHE A 259 14.37 0.25 -2.23
C PHE A 259 14.20 -1.24 -1.99
N VAL A 260 14.95 -2.03 -2.74
CA VAL A 260 14.89 -3.48 -2.72
C VAL A 260 16.25 -4.04 -2.31
N PHE A 261 16.26 -4.96 -1.36
CA PHE A 261 17.41 -5.79 -1.03
C PHE A 261 17.23 -7.17 -1.64
N ARG A 262 18.30 -7.74 -2.21
CA ARG A 262 18.32 -9.11 -2.76
C ARG A 262 19.59 -9.82 -2.35
N SER A 263 19.48 -11.12 -2.05
CA SER A 263 20.64 -11.98 -1.80
C SER A 263 20.29 -13.44 -2.03
N ASP A 264 21.21 -14.19 -2.64
CA ASP A 264 21.11 -15.66 -2.76
C ASP A 264 21.71 -16.37 -1.54
N LYS A 265 22.37 -15.63 -0.65
CA LYS A 265 22.83 -16.15 0.63
C LYS A 265 21.70 -16.22 1.65
N ALA A 266 21.79 -17.17 2.55
CA ALA A 266 20.84 -17.28 3.65
C ALA A 266 21.10 -16.20 4.71
N PHE A 267 20.05 -15.79 5.41
CA PHE A 267 20.16 -14.96 6.60
C PHE A 267 20.41 -15.82 7.85
N ASN A 268 21.25 -15.32 8.76
CA ASN A 268 21.29 -15.82 10.12
C ASN A 268 20.10 -15.29 10.90
N PRO A 269 19.22 -16.16 11.46
CA PRO A 269 18.00 -15.73 12.13
C PRO A 269 18.21 -14.72 13.25
N ALA A 270 19.14 -14.98 14.16
CA ALA A 270 19.38 -14.13 15.32
C ALA A 270 19.90 -12.74 14.91
N LYS A 271 20.88 -12.68 14.00
CA LYS A 271 21.40 -11.39 13.51
C LYS A 271 20.33 -10.57 12.81
N LEU A 272 19.49 -11.23 12.00
CA LEU A 272 18.43 -10.54 11.27
C LEU A 272 17.35 -10.01 12.23
N GLU A 273 16.96 -10.79 13.23
CA GLU A 273 15.99 -10.38 14.24
C GLU A 273 16.48 -9.15 15.03
N ASP A 274 17.73 -9.20 15.51
CA ASP A 274 18.35 -8.07 16.21
C ASP A 274 18.40 -6.81 15.33
N PHE A 275 18.83 -6.95 14.08
CA PHE A 275 18.93 -5.83 13.15
C PHE A 275 17.55 -5.25 12.81
N LEU A 276 16.59 -6.08 12.46
CA LEU A 276 15.24 -5.62 12.13
C LEU A 276 14.56 -4.99 13.34
N GLY A 277 14.73 -5.54 14.54
CA GLY A 277 14.24 -4.93 15.78
C GLY A 277 14.83 -3.54 16.00
N ALA A 278 16.12 -3.35 15.79
CA ALA A 278 16.77 -2.04 15.89
C ALA A 278 16.25 -1.04 14.83
N ILE A 279 16.14 -1.48 13.58
CA ILE A 279 15.62 -0.65 12.47
C ILE A 279 14.18 -0.20 12.73
N VAL A 280 13.32 -1.12 13.15
CA VAL A 280 11.92 -0.83 13.45
C VAL A 280 11.78 0.15 14.62
N ASN A 281 12.62 0.02 15.65
CA ASN A 281 12.62 0.95 16.78
C ASN A 281 13.07 2.36 16.37
N ILE A 282 14.07 2.48 15.50
CA ILE A 282 14.64 3.79 15.11
C ILE A 282 13.83 4.45 13.99
N TYR A 283 13.49 3.69 12.96
CA TYR A 283 12.89 4.21 11.72
C TYR A 283 11.42 3.83 11.54
N GLY A 284 10.83 3.03 12.42
CA GLY A 284 9.47 2.52 12.30
C GLY A 284 8.42 3.57 11.95
N PRO A 285 8.38 4.76 12.58
CA PRO A 285 7.42 5.82 12.20
C PRO A 285 7.57 6.32 10.76
N ARG A 286 8.77 6.14 10.16
CA ARG A 286 9.09 6.53 8.78
C ARG A 286 8.97 5.36 7.79
N MET A 287 8.95 4.12 8.27
CA MET A 287 8.74 2.91 7.48
C MET A 287 7.25 2.74 7.23
N LEU A 288 6.76 3.16 6.07
CA LEU A 288 5.33 3.07 5.76
C LEU A 288 4.92 1.61 5.58
N ARG A 289 5.69 0.87 4.77
CA ARG A 289 5.44 -0.53 4.49
C ARG A 289 6.72 -1.28 4.14
N TYR A 290 6.78 -2.53 4.55
CA TYR A 290 7.87 -3.42 4.17
C TYR A 290 7.39 -4.86 4.06
N LYS A 291 8.00 -5.62 3.14
CA LYS A 291 7.68 -7.03 2.91
C LYS A 291 8.88 -7.75 2.32
N GLY A 292 9.02 -9.02 2.66
CA GLY A 292 10.08 -9.85 2.13
C GLY A 292 9.72 -11.32 2.07
N VAL A 293 10.41 -12.02 1.21
CA VAL A 293 10.55 -13.48 1.21
C VAL A 293 12.01 -13.76 1.50
N LEU A 294 12.28 -14.53 2.52
CA LEU A 294 13.62 -14.73 3.05
C LEU A 294 14.04 -16.19 2.94
N ASN A 295 15.28 -16.38 2.49
CA ASN A 295 16.04 -17.60 2.65
C ASN A 295 16.74 -17.54 4.01
N MET A 296 16.36 -18.39 4.96
CA MET A 296 16.87 -18.37 6.32
C MET A 296 17.68 -19.64 6.59
N GLU A 297 18.80 -19.51 7.30
CA GLU A 297 19.55 -20.65 7.80
C GLU A 297 18.68 -21.51 8.73
N GLY A 298 18.80 -22.83 8.61
CA GLY A 298 18.08 -23.79 9.45
C GLY A 298 16.65 -24.14 9.01
N THR A 299 16.15 -23.59 7.89
CA THR A 299 14.84 -23.98 7.34
C THR A 299 14.87 -24.15 5.83
N GLU A 300 14.14 -25.17 5.36
CA GLU A 300 13.87 -25.40 3.93
C GLU A 300 12.61 -24.66 3.43
N ARG A 301 12.00 -23.84 4.28
CA ARG A 301 10.80 -23.07 3.96
C ARG A 301 11.14 -21.61 3.76
N LYS A 302 10.38 -20.96 2.90
CA LYS A 302 10.39 -19.51 2.76
C LYS A 302 9.93 -18.89 4.07
N VAL A 303 10.63 -17.88 4.56
CA VAL A 303 10.13 -17.05 5.65
C VAL A 303 9.54 -15.78 5.05
N ILE A 304 8.28 -15.53 5.34
CA ILE A 304 7.59 -14.33 4.87
C ILE A 304 7.64 -13.30 5.97
N PHE A 305 8.11 -12.13 5.62
CA PHE A 305 8.31 -11.01 6.51
C PHE A 305 7.54 -9.80 5.99
N GLN A 306 6.81 -9.11 6.86
CA GLN A 306 6.07 -7.91 6.48
C GLN A 306 5.78 -7.02 7.66
N GLY A 307 5.48 -5.75 7.37
CA GLY A 307 5.08 -4.82 8.41
C GLY A 307 4.58 -3.48 7.91
N VAL A 308 4.06 -2.75 8.87
CA VAL A 308 3.52 -1.40 8.73
C VAL A 308 4.02 -0.57 9.91
N HIS A 309 4.77 0.48 9.66
CA HIS A 309 5.42 1.29 10.70
C HIS A 309 6.24 0.42 11.67
N GLN A 310 5.93 0.50 12.96
CA GLN A 310 6.61 -0.25 14.02
C GLN A 310 6.11 -1.69 14.18
N LEU A 311 5.06 -2.07 13.45
CA LEU A 311 4.47 -3.40 13.54
C LEU A 311 5.13 -4.32 12.52
N MET A 312 5.76 -5.36 13.01
CA MET A 312 6.49 -6.33 12.23
C MET A 312 5.98 -7.74 12.53
N GLY A 313 5.80 -8.54 11.50
CA GLY A 313 5.45 -9.95 11.63
C GLY A 313 6.19 -10.81 10.63
N SER A 314 6.44 -12.06 11.02
CA SER A 314 6.98 -13.07 10.12
C SER A 314 6.25 -14.40 10.30
N ASP A 315 6.19 -15.18 9.23
CA ASP A 315 5.58 -16.52 9.24
C ASP A 315 6.30 -17.46 8.26
N LEU A 316 6.09 -18.75 8.45
CA LEU A 316 6.64 -19.79 7.58
C LEU A 316 5.75 -19.98 6.35
N GLY A 317 6.27 -19.62 5.19
CA GLY A 317 5.68 -19.87 3.89
C GLY A 317 5.82 -21.32 3.41
N PRO A 318 5.57 -21.60 2.13
CA PRO A 318 5.80 -22.90 1.51
C PRO A 318 7.29 -23.26 1.48
N ALA A 319 7.59 -24.54 1.29
CA ALA A 319 8.96 -24.98 1.03
C ALA A 319 9.47 -24.40 -0.31
N TRP A 320 10.78 -24.18 -0.39
CA TRP A 320 11.44 -23.87 -1.66
C TRP A 320 11.28 -25.08 -2.60
N ALA A 321 10.89 -24.82 -3.86
CA ALA A 321 10.86 -25.88 -4.84
C ALA A 321 12.28 -26.39 -5.15
N THR A 322 12.42 -27.68 -5.46
CA THR A 322 13.74 -28.30 -5.72
C THR A 322 14.50 -27.65 -6.88
N SER A 323 13.78 -27.06 -7.83
CA SER A 323 14.34 -26.34 -8.98
C SER A 323 14.49 -24.85 -8.79
N GLU A 324 14.08 -24.32 -7.62
CA GLU A 324 14.06 -22.88 -7.33
C GLU A 324 15.37 -22.45 -6.66
N VAL A 325 15.96 -21.35 -7.14
CA VAL A 325 17.08 -20.71 -6.45
C VAL A 325 16.55 -20.04 -5.19
N LYS A 326 17.12 -20.38 -4.03
CA LYS A 326 16.73 -19.77 -2.76
C LYS A 326 17.25 -18.33 -2.72
N THR A 327 16.41 -17.37 -3.04
CA THR A 327 16.75 -15.95 -3.09
C THR A 327 15.90 -15.15 -2.10
N SER A 328 16.55 -14.40 -1.22
CA SER A 328 15.86 -13.43 -0.38
C SER A 328 15.59 -12.16 -1.17
N LYS A 329 14.37 -11.63 -1.05
CA LYS A 329 13.99 -10.31 -1.57
C LYS A 329 13.22 -9.56 -0.49
N MET A 330 13.66 -8.35 -0.15
CA MET A 330 12.98 -7.44 0.77
C MET A 330 12.73 -6.10 0.08
N VAL A 331 11.53 -5.55 0.23
CA VAL A 331 11.16 -4.22 -0.25
C VAL A 331 10.82 -3.37 0.95
N PHE A 332 11.39 -2.19 1.03
CA PHE A 332 11.09 -1.17 2.02
C PHE A 332 10.54 0.07 1.33
N ILE A 333 9.44 0.59 1.86
CA ILE A 333 8.80 1.82 1.40
C ILE A 333 8.69 2.74 2.60
N GLY A 334 9.18 3.96 2.49
CA GLY A 334 9.13 4.90 3.60
C GLY A 334 9.63 6.30 3.27
N ILE A 335 9.64 7.13 4.30
CA ILE A 335 9.96 8.55 4.21
C ILE A 335 11.44 8.73 4.58
N ASP A 336 12.24 9.20 3.62
CA ASP A 336 13.68 9.49 3.79
C ASP A 336 14.43 8.38 4.54
N LEU A 337 14.18 7.13 4.22
CA LEU A 337 14.89 6.01 4.86
C LEU A 337 16.35 5.99 4.39
N PRO A 338 17.31 5.77 5.32
CA PRO A 338 18.72 5.72 4.97
C PRO A 338 19.07 4.38 4.31
N LYS A 339 18.87 4.28 2.99
CA LYS A 339 19.07 3.07 2.19
C LYS A 339 20.38 2.34 2.52
N ASP A 340 21.49 3.08 2.62
CA ASP A 340 22.82 2.50 2.83
C ASP A 340 22.92 1.77 4.16
N ILE A 341 22.29 2.31 5.24
CA ILE A 341 22.25 1.66 6.55
C ILE A 341 21.48 0.35 6.47
N PHE A 342 20.34 0.35 5.78
CA PHE A 342 19.54 -0.87 5.59
C PHE A 342 20.31 -1.92 4.79
N MET A 343 20.89 -1.51 3.65
CA MET A 343 21.63 -2.43 2.77
C MET A 343 22.84 -3.06 3.49
N GLN A 344 23.68 -2.24 4.13
CA GLN A 344 24.85 -2.72 4.86
C GLN A 344 24.48 -3.61 6.05
N GLY A 345 23.45 -3.23 6.82
CA GLY A 345 23.01 -4.01 7.95
C GLY A 345 22.42 -5.37 7.54
N LEU A 346 21.62 -5.42 6.48
CA LEU A 346 21.11 -6.68 5.94
C LEU A 346 22.24 -7.58 5.40
N GLU A 347 23.24 -7.00 4.71
CA GLU A 347 24.42 -7.77 4.26
C GLU A 347 25.19 -8.40 5.43
N GLN A 348 25.33 -7.71 6.56
CA GLN A 348 25.99 -8.23 7.76
C GLN A 348 25.20 -9.36 8.44
N CYS A 349 23.90 -9.49 8.17
CA CYS A 349 23.07 -10.56 8.67
C CYS A 349 23.16 -11.85 7.83
N LEU A 350 23.84 -11.82 6.70
CA LEU A 350 24.03 -12.99 5.85
C LEU A 350 25.06 -13.98 6.44
N VAL A 351 24.95 -15.26 6.01
CA VAL A 351 25.85 -16.36 6.39
C VAL A 351 26.96 -16.50 5.35
#